data_dcb3d75d1b0def1bf13030365d8f6930
#
_entry.id   dcb3d75d1b0def1bf13030365d8f6930
#
_cell.length_a   1.000
_cell.length_b   1.000
_cell.length_c   1.000
_cell.angle_alpha   90.00
_cell.angle_beta   90.00
_cell.angle_gamma   90.00
#
_symmetry.space_group_name_H-M   'P 1'
#
loop_
_entity.id
_entity.type
_entity.pdbx_description
1 polymer ?
#
loop_
_entity_poly.entity_id
_entity_poly.type
_entity_poly.pdbx_seq_one_letter_code
_entity_poly.pdbx_strand_id
1 'polypeptide(L)'
;MITAVEDDTVQAVPVSFERYADTDTLLLPAGASTLEQPLALWWGLQLPLPWYVLDRQVSQLTVPLPASTGPALPHEVPPGATWGSTAPHPTAAAAEYRGVLADGLAELSGAQWAPQGSGALPELLQRRGITIKQLASQLNLQPPHALEVWRGQAPLTPEQAEDLATALGLGADEVLAANPALPAPVIHELSRPSRRPQVRALATRTATSEPDARRRAAFGIYALAARQEGSTTDWSARTDRYFELHLR
;
A
#
# COMPACT_ATOMS: atom_id res chain seq x y z
N MET A 1 2.96 16.59 1.75
CA MET A 1 3.68 16.74 3.05
C MET A 1 2.99 15.86 4.09
N ILE A 2 3.75 15.20 4.95
CA ILE A 2 3.20 14.40 6.06
C ILE A 2 3.14 15.29 7.31
N THR A 3 1.97 15.35 7.95
CA THR A 3 1.72 16.15 9.14
C THR A 3 1.59 15.30 10.41
N ALA A 4 1.18 14.05 10.28
CA ALA A 4 1.12 13.08 11.37
C ALA A 4 1.34 11.66 10.83
N VAL A 5 1.80 10.76 11.70
CA VAL A 5 1.99 9.35 11.42
C VAL A 5 1.12 8.57 12.39
N GLU A 6 0.31 7.68 11.86
CA GLU A 6 -0.57 6.75 12.57
C GLU A 6 -0.12 5.31 12.30
N ASP A 7 -0.78 4.33 12.90
CA ASP A 7 -0.35 2.94 12.82
C ASP A 7 -0.23 2.42 11.38
N ASP A 8 -1.22 2.68 10.52
CA ASP A 8 -1.28 2.19 9.13
C ASP A 8 -1.41 3.31 8.09
N THR A 9 -1.51 4.57 8.54
CA THR A 9 -1.74 5.74 7.70
C THR A 9 -0.82 6.90 8.07
N VAL A 10 -0.75 7.87 7.17
CA VAL A 10 -0.19 9.19 7.46
C VAL A 10 -1.21 10.25 7.11
N GLN A 11 -1.26 11.31 7.90
CA GLN A 11 -2.00 12.51 7.50
C GLN A 11 -1.15 13.29 6.49
N ALA A 12 -1.69 13.52 5.33
CA ALA A 12 -0.98 14.14 4.22
C ALA A 12 -1.67 15.40 3.71
N VAL A 13 -0.86 16.42 3.45
CA VAL A 13 -1.28 17.69 2.82
C VAL A 13 -0.61 17.74 1.45
N PRO A 14 -1.34 17.96 0.34
CA PRO A 14 -0.75 18.19 -0.97
C PRO A 14 0.17 19.41 -0.96
N VAL A 15 1.24 19.32 -1.73
CA VAL A 15 2.23 20.40 -1.89
C VAL A 15 2.42 20.68 -3.36
N SER A 16 2.40 21.93 -3.77
CA SER A 16 2.69 22.34 -5.13
C SER A 16 3.72 23.48 -5.18
N PHE A 17 4.34 23.64 -6.34
CA PHE A 17 5.18 24.79 -6.67
C PHE A 17 4.35 25.93 -7.29
N GLU A 18 3.16 25.62 -7.76
CA GLU A 18 2.24 26.60 -8.32
C GLU A 18 1.72 27.52 -7.21
N ARG A 19 1.71 28.81 -7.51
CA ARG A 19 1.26 29.84 -6.57
C ARG A 19 -0.27 30.02 -6.54
N TYR A 20 -1.00 29.09 -7.09
CA TYR A 20 -2.44 29.06 -6.88
C TYR A 20 -2.68 28.86 -5.39
N ALA A 21 -3.52 29.68 -4.82
CA ALA A 21 -3.84 29.59 -3.41
C ALA A 21 -5.28 29.98 -3.18
N ASP A 22 -5.93 29.27 -2.31
CA ASP A 22 -7.20 29.67 -1.71
C ASP A 22 -7.00 30.00 -0.22
N THR A 23 -8.09 30.28 0.48
CA THR A 23 -8.05 30.64 1.91
C THR A 23 -7.41 29.59 2.81
N ASP A 24 -7.46 28.32 2.35
CA ASP A 24 -7.01 27.16 3.11
C ASP A 24 -5.62 26.67 2.64
N THR A 25 -4.94 27.48 1.84
CA THR A 25 -3.60 27.18 1.32
C THR A 25 -2.57 28.02 2.06
N LEU A 26 -1.58 27.36 2.67
CA LEU A 26 -0.45 28.02 3.32
C LEU A 26 0.71 28.18 2.32
N LEU A 27 1.07 29.42 2.03
CA LEU A 27 2.20 29.77 1.16
C LEU A 27 3.47 29.88 1.99
N LEU A 28 4.47 29.08 1.67
CA LEU A 28 5.78 29.11 2.30
C LEU A 28 6.79 29.82 1.39
N PRO A 29 7.67 30.69 1.95
CA PRO A 29 8.72 31.34 1.19
C PRO A 29 9.80 30.35 0.72
N ALA A 30 10.62 30.77 -0.22
CA ALA A 30 11.87 30.09 -0.55
C ALA A 30 12.73 29.95 0.72
N GLY A 31 13.38 28.79 0.89
CA GLY A 31 14.18 28.50 2.10
C GLY A 31 13.38 27.87 3.25
N ALA A 32 12.05 27.82 3.19
CA ALA A 32 11.25 27.08 4.17
C ALA A 32 11.33 25.56 4.03
N SER A 33 11.97 25.07 2.99
CA SER A 33 12.24 23.66 2.74
C SER A 33 13.62 23.44 2.11
N THR A 34 14.08 22.20 2.15
CA THR A 34 15.36 21.82 1.47
C THR A 34 15.29 21.88 -0.06
N LEU A 35 14.14 22.19 -0.66
CA LEU A 35 14.00 22.47 -2.10
C LEU A 35 14.36 23.90 -2.47
N GLU A 36 14.52 24.79 -1.49
CA GLU A 36 14.86 26.21 -1.69
C GLU A 36 13.92 26.97 -2.63
N GLN A 37 12.70 26.49 -2.82
CA GLN A 37 11.66 27.07 -3.66
C GLN A 37 10.42 27.42 -2.83
N PRO A 38 9.62 28.44 -3.23
CA PRO A 38 8.33 28.67 -2.61
C PRO A 38 7.42 27.45 -2.78
N LEU A 39 6.65 27.15 -1.76
CA LEU A 39 5.71 26.02 -1.72
C LEU A 39 4.31 26.50 -1.37
N ALA A 40 3.31 25.87 -1.96
CA ALA A 40 1.92 25.99 -1.56
C ALA A 40 1.48 24.70 -0.89
N LEU A 41 1.10 24.77 0.39
CA LEU A 41 0.57 23.67 1.17
C LEU A 41 -0.96 23.77 1.19
N TRP A 42 -1.64 22.82 0.53
CA TRP A 42 -3.10 22.81 0.38
C TRP A 42 -3.74 22.19 1.64
N TRP A 43 -3.71 22.93 2.76
CA TRP A 43 -4.11 22.44 4.07
C TRP A 43 -5.54 21.94 4.12
N GLY A 44 -6.46 22.64 3.47
CA GLY A 44 -7.87 22.24 3.38
C GLY A 44 -8.13 20.94 2.59
N LEU A 45 -7.09 20.35 1.99
CA LEU A 45 -7.14 19.05 1.32
C LEU A 45 -6.46 17.93 2.11
N GLN A 46 -6.20 18.14 3.41
CA GLN A 46 -5.59 17.10 4.24
C GLN A 46 -6.43 15.83 4.29
N LEU A 47 -5.81 14.69 3.99
CA LEU A 47 -6.44 13.37 4.05
C LEU A 47 -5.48 12.31 4.61
N PRO A 48 -6.01 11.25 5.24
CA PRO A 48 -5.21 10.09 5.60
C PRO A 48 -4.84 9.29 4.34
N LEU A 49 -3.56 8.93 4.22
CA LEU A 49 -3.04 8.08 3.16
C LEU A 49 -2.45 6.79 3.73
N PRO A 50 -2.71 5.63 3.12
CA PRO A 50 -2.04 4.39 3.50
C PRO A 50 -0.52 4.49 3.30
N TRP A 51 0.27 3.89 4.17
CA TRP A 51 1.73 3.94 4.09
C TRP A 51 2.29 3.45 2.75
N TYR A 52 1.67 2.44 2.17
CA TYR A 52 2.20 1.83 0.96
C TYR A 52 2.10 2.70 -0.31
N VAL A 53 1.30 3.78 -0.29
CA VAL A 53 1.26 4.74 -1.41
C VAL A 53 2.45 5.70 -1.38
N LEU A 54 3.14 5.81 -0.24
CA LEU A 54 4.32 6.64 -0.11
C LEU A 54 5.48 6.05 -0.92
N ASP A 55 6.22 6.89 -1.63
CA ASP A 55 7.35 6.47 -2.43
C ASP A 55 8.68 6.78 -1.74
N ARG A 56 9.02 8.04 -1.68
CA ARG A 56 10.30 8.51 -1.12
C ARG A 56 10.15 9.89 -0.52
N GLN A 57 11.02 10.21 0.42
CA GLN A 57 11.15 11.59 0.89
C GLN A 57 11.81 12.43 -0.21
N VAL A 58 11.12 13.48 -0.65
CA VAL A 58 11.61 14.42 -1.66
C VAL A 58 12.25 15.64 -1.01
N SER A 59 11.70 16.07 0.14
CA SER A 59 12.14 17.27 0.85
C SER A 59 11.81 17.19 2.33
N GLN A 60 12.38 18.11 3.09
CA GLN A 60 12.07 18.35 4.48
C GLN A 60 11.85 19.84 4.70
N LEU A 61 10.86 20.19 5.52
CA LEU A 61 10.67 21.58 5.97
C LEU A 61 11.80 21.96 6.95
N THR A 62 12.33 23.14 6.77
CA THR A 62 13.35 23.74 7.64
C THR A 62 12.73 24.59 8.74
N VAL A 63 11.45 24.91 8.61
CA VAL A 63 10.66 25.65 9.57
C VAL A 63 9.66 24.74 10.28
N PRO A 64 9.47 24.87 11.60
CA PRO A 64 8.45 24.09 12.29
C PRO A 64 7.07 24.55 11.85
N LEU A 65 6.21 23.60 11.52
CA LEU A 65 4.78 23.84 11.38
C LEU A 65 4.08 23.55 12.71
N PRO A 66 3.04 24.32 13.06
CA PRO A 66 2.24 23.98 14.22
C PRO A 66 1.63 22.59 14.04
N ALA A 67 1.65 21.81 15.10
CA ALA A 67 1.01 20.50 15.10
C ALA A 67 -0.51 20.69 14.93
N SER A 68 -1.04 20.20 13.82
CA SER A 68 -2.48 20.16 13.57
C SER A 68 -2.89 18.72 13.35
N THR A 69 -3.70 18.21 14.25
CA THR A 69 -4.33 16.90 14.13
C THR A 69 -5.73 17.07 13.55
N GLY A 70 -5.81 17.30 12.23
CA GLY A 70 -7.10 17.41 11.57
C GLY A 70 -7.18 18.58 10.58
N PRO A 71 -8.33 18.79 9.93
CA PRO A 71 -8.51 19.80 8.89
C PRO A 71 -8.56 21.24 9.43
N ALA A 72 -8.45 21.45 10.75
CA ALA A 72 -8.41 22.78 11.34
C ALA A 72 -7.13 23.50 10.90
N LEU A 73 -7.31 24.72 10.38
CA LEU A 73 -6.19 25.57 9.99
C LEU A 73 -5.34 25.94 11.22
N PRO A 74 -4.01 25.84 11.13
CA PRO A 74 -3.15 26.33 12.19
C PRO A 74 -3.35 27.83 12.45
N HIS A 75 -3.50 28.22 13.69
CA HIS A 75 -3.62 29.64 14.06
C HIS A 75 -2.30 30.40 13.93
N GLU A 76 -1.18 29.70 14.15
CA GLU A 76 0.16 30.24 14.01
C GLU A 76 0.79 29.79 12.71
N VAL A 77 1.41 30.73 12.00
CA VAL A 77 2.14 30.43 10.77
C VAL A 77 3.62 30.69 10.95
N PRO A 78 4.52 29.95 10.28
CA PRO A 78 5.95 30.20 10.32
C PRO A 78 6.30 31.61 9.85
N PRO A 79 7.43 32.18 10.28
CA PRO A 79 7.89 33.48 9.79
C PRO A 79 7.99 33.50 8.27
N GLY A 80 7.40 34.54 7.66
CA GLY A 80 7.37 34.71 6.21
C GLY A 80 6.33 33.87 5.47
N ALA A 81 5.62 32.98 6.16
CA ALA A 81 4.49 32.26 5.59
C ALA A 81 3.22 33.12 5.63
N THR A 82 2.32 32.92 4.69
CA THR A 82 1.04 33.61 4.61
C THR A 82 -0.06 32.65 4.16
N TRP A 83 -1.26 32.85 4.70
CA TRP A 83 -2.44 32.19 4.13
C TRP A 83 -2.79 32.80 2.79
N GLY A 84 -3.27 31.99 1.86
CA GLY A 84 -3.82 32.47 0.60
C GLY A 84 -4.98 33.42 0.84
N SER A 85 -5.12 34.40 -0.05
CA SER A 85 -6.20 35.36 0.07
C SER A 85 -7.48 34.82 -0.57
N THR A 86 -8.64 35.18 0.01
CA THR A 86 -9.88 35.21 -0.73
C THR A 86 -9.78 36.25 -1.84
N ALA A 87 -9.30 35.88 -3.02
CA ALA A 87 -9.79 36.55 -4.19
C ALA A 87 -11.33 36.36 -4.19
N PRO A 88 -12.14 37.40 -4.42
CA PRO A 88 -13.60 37.30 -4.39
C PRO A 88 -14.16 36.22 -5.33
N HIS A 89 -13.35 35.73 -6.24
CA HIS A 89 -13.57 34.50 -7.02
C HIS A 89 -12.22 33.80 -7.14
N PRO A 90 -12.08 32.53 -6.71
CA PRO A 90 -10.94 31.76 -7.11
C PRO A 90 -10.87 31.83 -8.64
N THR A 91 -9.72 32.17 -9.19
CA THR A 91 -9.57 32.10 -10.65
C THR A 91 -9.96 30.69 -11.07
N ALA A 92 -10.63 30.53 -12.20
CA ALA A 92 -11.04 29.21 -12.69
C ALA A 92 -9.86 28.21 -12.65
N ALA A 93 -8.64 28.68 -12.96
CA ALA A 93 -7.42 27.90 -12.87
C ALA A 93 -7.08 27.40 -11.45
N ALA A 94 -7.28 28.22 -10.41
CA ALA A 94 -6.99 27.79 -9.02
C ALA A 94 -8.01 26.75 -8.55
N ALA A 95 -9.29 26.91 -8.92
CA ALA A 95 -10.32 25.94 -8.58
C ALA A 95 -10.13 24.61 -9.32
N GLU A 96 -9.77 24.65 -10.60
CA GLU A 96 -9.44 23.47 -11.39
C GLU A 96 -8.23 22.73 -10.83
N TYR A 97 -7.16 23.46 -10.50
CA TYR A 97 -5.96 22.87 -9.91
C TYR A 97 -6.25 22.22 -8.54
N ARG A 98 -7.05 22.87 -7.69
CA ARG A 98 -7.53 22.28 -6.44
C ARG A 98 -8.29 20.97 -6.69
N GLY A 99 -9.17 20.94 -7.71
CA GLY A 99 -9.90 19.74 -8.10
C GLY A 99 -8.96 18.59 -8.44
N VAL A 100 -7.98 18.84 -9.31
CA VAL A 100 -6.97 17.83 -9.69
C VAL A 100 -6.22 17.27 -8.47
N LEU A 101 -5.81 18.14 -7.54
CA LEU A 101 -5.14 17.71 -6.31
C LEU A 101 -6.07 16.88 -5.41
N ALA A 102 -7.32 17.31 -5.27
CA ALA A 102 -8.31 16.63 -4.44
C ALA A 102 -8.63 15.23 -5.00
N ASP A 103 -8.85 15.11 -6.31
CA ASP A 103 -9.14 13.84 -6.98
C ASP A 103 -7.97 12.87 -6.85
N GLY A 104 -6.75 13.34 -7.14
CA GLY A 104 -5.54 12.51 -7.00
C GLY A 104 -5.30 12.05 -5.55
N LEU A 105 -5.57 12.91 -4.57
CA LEU A 105 -5.42 12.56 -3.16
C LEU A 105 -6.50 11.56 -2.71
N ALA A 106 -7.75 11.73 -3.19
CA ALA A 106 -8.85 10.81 -2.92
C ALA A 106 -8.57 9.42 -3.51
N GLU A 107 -8.04 9.34 -4.72
CA GLU A 107 -7.61 8.10 -5.34
C GLU A 107 -6.55 7.38 -4.49
N LEU A 108 -5.52 8.11 -4.04
CA LEU A 108 -4.48 7.56 -3.17
C LEU A 108 -5.02 7.13 -1.81
N SER A 109 -5.95 7.88 -1.23
CA SER A 109 -6.58 7.57 0.05
C SER A 109 -7.46 6.32 -0.03
N GLY A 110 -8.17 6.14 -1.14
CA GLY A 110 -9.02 4.97 -1.40
C GLY A 110 -8.26 3.74 -1.89
N ALA A 111 -6.96 3.85 -2.16
CA ALA A 111 -6.18 2.74 -2.69
C ALA A 111 -6.13 1.57 -1.69
N GLN A 112 -6.28 0.35 -2.20
CA GLN A 112 -6.17 -0.89 -1.43
C GLN A 112 -5.36 -1.90 -2.21
N TRP A 113 -4.35 -2.48 -1.58
CA TRP A 113 -3.57 -3.53 -2.21
C TRP A 113 -3.82 -4.91 -1.58
N ALA A 114 -4.08 -4.94 -0.27
CA ALA A 114 -4.27 -6.18 0.44
C ALA A 114 -5.63 -6.78 0.09
N PRO A 115 -5.67 -7.98 -0.51
CA PRO A 115 -6.93 -8.65 -0.71
C PRO A 115 -7.49 -9.00 0.68
N GLN A 116 -8.75 -8.74 0.87
CA GLN A 116 -9.49 -9.46 1.90
C GLN A 116 -9.58 -10.89 1.37
N GLY A 117 -8.65 -11.76 1.80
CA GLY A 117 -8.69 -13.18 1.43
C GLY A 117 -10.07 -13.70 1.78
N SER A 118 -10.78 -14.22 0.79
CA SER A 118 -12.18 -14.65 1.00
C SER A 118 -12.28 -15.92 1.83
N GLY A 119 -11.17 -16.67 1.97
CA GLY A 119 -11.16 -18.00 2.59
C GLY A 119 -11.97 -19.04 1.80
N ALA A 120 -12.39 -18.71 0.56
CA ALA A 120 -13.27 -19.55 -0.25
C ALA A 120 -12.54 -20.70 -0.97
N LEU A 121 -11.24 -20.90 -0.70
CA LEU A 121 -10.45 -21.96 -1.34
C LEU A 121 -11.05 -23.35 -1.13
N PRO A 122 -11.52 -23.75 0.07
CA PRO A 122 -12.17 -25.04 0.27
C PRO A 122 -13.40 -25.24 -0.61
N GLU A 123 -14.28 -24.24 -0.68
CA GLU A 123 -15.49 -24.28 -1.51
C GLU A 123 -15.15 -24.30 -3.00
N LEU A 124 -14.10 -23.58 -3.43
CA LEU A 124 -13.62 -23.59 -4.79
C LEU A 124 -13.16 -25.00 -5.20
N LEU A 125 -12.32 -25.63 -4.39
CA LEU A 125 -11.81 -26.98 -4.61
C LEU A 125 -12.93 -28.01 -4.63
N GLN A 126 -13.89 -27.93 -3.68
CA GLN A 126 -15.04 -28.83 -3.61
C GLN A 126 -15.96 -28.68 -4.83
N ARG A 127 -16.30 -27.47 -5.23
CA ARG A 127 -17.12 -27.22 -6.43
C ARG A 127 -16.50 -27.75 -7.72
N ARG A 128 -15.17 -27.77 -7.79
CA ARG A 128 -14.41 -28.29 -8.91
C ARG A 128 -14.11 -29.79 -8.79
N GLY A 129 -14.56 -30.45 -7.72
CA GLY A 129 -14.35 -31.88 -7.50
C GLY A 129 -12.90 -32.27 -7.23
N ILE A 130 -12.06 -31.34 -6.80
CA ILE A 130 -10.65 -31.58 -6.48
C ILE A 130 -10.56 -32.32 -5.15
N THR A 131 -10.00 -33.50 -5.17
CA THR A 131 -9.71 -34.27 -3.95
C THR A 131 -8.35 -33.87 -3.37
N ILE A 132 -8.14 -34.15 -2.06
CA ILE A 132 -6.86 -33.91 -1.40
C ILE A 132 -5.70 -34.63 -2.15
N LYS A 133 -5.95 -35.86 -2.63
CA LYS A 133 -4.95 -36.63 -3.38
C LYS A 133 -4.57 -35.95 -4.71
N GLN A 134 -5.56 -35.45 -5.43
CA GLN A 134 -5.32 -34.71 -6.67
C GLN A 134 -4.57 -33.41 -6.40
N LEU A 135 -4.98 -32.65 -5.38
CA LEU A 135 -4.28 -31.42 -4.96
C LEU A 135 -2.82 -31.70 -4.60
N ALA A 136 -2.57 -32.74 -3.77
CA ALA A 136 -1.23 -33.16 -3.39
C ALA A 136 -0.35 -33.50 -4.61
N SER A 137 -0.90 -34.28 -5.54
CA SER A 137 -0.19 -34.68 -6.75
C SER A 137 0.10 -33.52 -7.69
N GLN A 138 -0.89 -32.64 -7.88
CA GLN A 138 -0.80 -31.53 -8.82
C GLN A 138 0.18 -30.44 -8.38
N LEU A 139 0.16 -30.13 -7.10
CA LEU A 139 1.01 -29.08 -6.51
C LEU A 139 2.29 -29.64 -5.87
N ASN A 140 2.56 -30.95 -6.05
CA ASN A 140 3.69 -31.64 -5.44
C ASN A 140 3.81 -31.40 -3.92
N LEU A 141 2.66 -31.47 -3.22
CA LEU A 141 2.58 -31.24 -1.78
C LEU A 141 2.65 -32.54 -0.99
N GLN A 142 3.28 -32.47 0.18
CA GLN A 142 3.17 -33.55 1.17
C GLN A 142 1.70 -33.69 1.65
N PRO A 143 1.20 -34.90 1.90
CA PRO A 143 -0.19 -35.12 2.26
C PRO A 143 -0.71 -34.27 3.44
N PRO A 144 0.05 -34.06 4.53
CA PRO A 144 -0.40 -33.17 5.62
C PRO A 144 -0.62 -31.73 5.14
N HIS A 145 0.30 -31.18 4.38
CA HIS A 145 0.21 -29.83 3.86
C HIS A 145 -0.90 -29.67 2.83
N ALA A 146 -1.09 -30.65 1.95
CA ALA A 146 -2.23 -30.66 1.02
C ALA A 146 -3.57 -30.64 1.77
N LEU A 147 -3.68 -31.32 2.92
CA LEU A 147 -4.86 -31.28 3.77
C LEU A 147 -5.11 -29.91 4.39
N GLU A 148 -4.06 -29.22 4.85
CA GLU A 148 -4.15 -27.86 5.39
C GLU A 148 -4.62 -26.87 4.33
N VAL A 149 -4.05 -26.93 3.12
CA VAL A 149 -4.46 -26.12 1.97
C VAL A 149 -5.91 -26.42 1.59
N TRP A 150 -6.26 -27.69 1.49
CA TRP A 150 -7.62 -28.13 1.13
C TRP A 150 -8.67 -27.66 2.16
N ARG A 151 -8.30 -27.51 3.44
CA ARG A 151 -9.15 -26.97 4.52
C ARG A 151 -9.11 -25.43 4.60
N GLY A 152 -8.33 -24.75 3.78
CA GLY A 152 -8.13 -23.29 3.88
C GLY A 152 -7.34 -22.84 5.11
N GLN A 153 -6.58 -23.75 5.73
CA GLN A 153 -5.74 -23.46 6.90
C GLN A 153 -4.34 -22.96 6.51
N ALA A 154 -3.87 -23.34 5.32
CA ALA A 154 -2.65 -22.85 4.72
C ALA A 154 -2.94 -22.18 3.37
N PRO A 155 -2.26 -21.07 3.02
CA PRO A 155 -2.43 -20.42 1.73
C PRO A 155 -1.65 -21.16 0.64
N LEU A 156 -2.11 -21.05 -0.59
CA LEU A 156 -1.32 -21.36 -1.77
C LEU A 156 -0.25 -20.30 -1.98
N THR A 157 0.93 -20.70 -2.44
CA THR A 157 1.91 -19.76 -2.97
C THR A 157 1.45 -19.22 -4.33
N PRO A 158 2.05 -18.13 -4.84
CA PRO A 158 1.74 -17.63 -6.17
C PRO A 158 1.91 -18.70 -7.26
N GLU A 159 3.01 -19.47 -7.22
CA GLU A 159 3.31 -20.53 -8.18
C GLU A 159 2.28 -21.66 -8.09
N GLN A 160 1.92 -22.08 -6.88
CA GLN A 160 0.88 -23.09 -6.67
C GLN A 160 -0.49 -22.62 -7.15
N ALA A 161 -0.78 -21.33 -7.00
CA ALA A 161 -2.03 -20.75 -7.52
C ALA A 161 -2.06 -20.72 -9.05
N GLU A 162 -0.94 -20.46 -9.71
CA GLU A 162 -0.80 -20.52 -11.17
C GLU A 162 -0.99 -21.96 -11.70
N ASP A 163 -0.34 -22.95 -11.06
CA ASP A 163 -0.48 -24.36 -11.40
C ASP A 163 -1.94 -24.83 -11.24
N LEU A 164 -2.56 -24.48 -10.12
CA LEU A 164 -3.96 -24.84 -9.84
C LEU A 164 -4.93 -24.14 -10.79
N ALA A 165 -4.71 -22.86 -11.07
CA ALA A 165 -5.52 -22.07 -12.00
C ALA A 165 -5.51 -22.67 -13.41
N THR A 166 -4.33 -23.05 -13.89
CA THR A 166 -4.16 -23.73 -15.17
C THR A 166 -4.98 -25.02 -15.25
N ALA A 167 -4.94 -25.82 -14.19
CA ALA A 167 -5.70 -27.08 -14.15
C ALA A 167 -7.21 -26.90 -14.04
N LEU A 168 -7.64 -25.80 -13.43
CA LEU A 168 -9.07 -25.49 -13.22
C LEU A 168 -9.69 -24.64 -14.34
N GLY A 169 -8.88 -24.12 -15.25
CA GLY A 169 -9.30 -23.14 -16.27
C GLY A 169 -9.75 -21.81 -15.66
N LEU A 170 -9.05 -21.34 -14.62
CA LEU A 170 -9.31 -20.11 -13.88
C LEU A 170 -8.15 -19.11 -14.03
N GLY A 171 -8.36 -17.87 -13.60
CA GLY A 171 -7.28 -16.91 -13.42
C GLY A 171 -6.47 -17.19 -12.13
N ALA A 172 -5.16 -17.04 -12.16
CA ALA A 172 -4.31 -17.19 -10.98
C ALA A 172 -4.71 -16.23 -9.84
N ASP A 173 -5.12 -15.02 -10.19
CA ASP A 173 -5.59 -14.02 -9.23
C ASP A 173 -6.92 -14.41 -8.56
N GLU A 174 -7.81 -15.12 -9.27
CA GLU A 174 -9.04 -15.67 -8.70
C GLU A 174 -8.72 -16.74 -7.64
N VAL A 175 -7.77 -17.61 -7.94
CA VAL A 175 -7.32 -18.64 -7.00
C VAL A 175 -6.60 -18.02 -5.80
N LEU A 176 -5.74 -17.01 -6.00
CA LEU A 176 -5.10 -16.28 -4.91
C LEU A 176 -6.10 -15.53 -4.03
N ALA A 177 -7.14 -14.95 -4.61
CA ALA A 177 -8.20 -14.27 -3.87
C ALA A 177 -9.03 -15.23 -3.01
N ALA A 178 -9.08 -16.51 -3.36
CA ALA A 178 -9.74 -17.56 -2.59
C ALA A 178 -8.91 -18.02 -1.38
N ASN A 179 -7.63 -17.70 -1.28
CA ASN A 179 -6.78 -17.99 -0.11
C ASN A 179 -7.39 -17.46 1.20
N PRO A 180 -6.97 -18.00 2.36
CA PRO A 180 -7.33 -17.42 3.66
C PRO A 180 -6.84 -15.97 3.77
N ALA A 181 -7.48 -15.19 4.66
CA ALA A 181 -7.10 -13.81 4.93
C ALA A 181 -5.62 -13.70 5.31
N LEU A 182 -4.96 -12.66 4.79
CA LEU A 182 -3.57 -12.39 5.13
C LEU A 182 -3.46 -11.94 6.60
N PRO A 183 -2.47 -12.43 7.36
CA PRO A 183 -2.20 -11.92 8.70
C PRO A 183 -1.88 -10.42 8.69
N ALA A 184 -2.49 -9.65 9.61
CA ALA A 184 -2.26 -8.22 9.73
C ALA A 184 -0.75 -7.83 9.79
N PRO A 185 0.13 -8.58 10.50
CA PRO A 185 1.56 -8.26 10.50
C PRO A 185 2.24 -8.36 9.13
N VAL A 186 1.80 -9.25 8.24
CA VAL A 186 2.32 -9.33 6.85
C VAL A 186 1.88 -8.10 6.07
N ILE A 187 0.62 -7.73 6.19
CA ILE A 187 0.07 -6.53 5.55
C ILE A 187 0.84 -5.29 6.00
N HIS A 188 1.00 -5.13 7.31
CA HIS A 188 1.75 -4.03 7.90
C HIS A 188 3.20 -3.98 7.39
N GLU A 189 3.92 -5.11 7.43
CA GLU A 189 5.32 -5.16 6.99
C GLU A 189 5.47 -4.78 5.50
N LEU A 190 4.61 -5.31 4.63
CA LEU A 190 4.64 -4.98 3.21
C LEU A 190 4.09 -3.59 2.87
N SER A 191 3.35 -2.97 3.76
CA SER A 191 2.87 -1.59 3.61
C SER A 191 3.94 -0.54 3.91
N ARG A 192 5.03 -0.91 4.56
CA ARG A 192 6.12 0.02 4.88
C ARG A 192 6.72 0.64 3.61
N PRO A 193 6.93 1.95 3.56
CA PRO A 193 7.55 2.62 2.41
C PRO A 193 8.93 2.04 2.06
N SER A 194 9.69 1.56 3.07
CA SER A 194 10.99 0.92 2.87
C SER A 194 10.94 -0.37 2.04
N ARG A 195 9.77 -1.03 1.95
CA ARG A 195 9.57 -2.25 1.15
C ARG A 195 9.22 -1.97 -0.30
N ARG A 196 8.81 -0.76 -0.62
CA ARG A 196 8.36 -0.39 -1.97
C ARG A 196 9.39 -0.64 -3.07
N PRO A 197 10.70 -0.34 -2.88
CA PRO A 197 11.70 -0.66 -3.90
C PRO A 197 11.78 -2.16 -4.23
N GLN A 198 11.68 -3.02 -3.22
CA GLN A 198 11.70 -4.48 -3.38
C GLN A 198 10.46 -4.97 -4.13
N VAL A 199 9.27 -4.44 -3.77
CA VAL A 199 8.00 -4.76 -4.45
C VAL A 199 8.05 -4.31 -5.92
N ARG A 200 8.57 -3.12 -6.22
CA ARG A 200 8.73 -2.63 -7.60
C ARG A 200 9.71 -3.48 -8.41
N ALA A 201 10.82 -3.90 -7.81
CA ALA A 201 11.75 -4.80 -8.46
C ALA A 201 11.08 -6.15 -8.79
N LEU A 202 10.28 -6.68 -7.87
CA LEU A 202 9.49 -7.89 -8.11
C LEU A 202 8.46 -7.69 -9.23
N ALA A 203 7.71 -6.59 -9.21
CA ALA A 203 6.74 -6.24 -10.24
C ALA A 203 7.37 -6.18 -11.64
N THR A 204 8.53 -5.53 -11.76
CA THR A 204 9.30 -5.46 -13.01
C THR A 204 9.73 -6.86 -13.47
N ARG A 205 10.26 -7.68 -12.55
CA ARG A 205 10.74 -9.03 -12.86
C ARG A 205 9.62 -9.97 -13.30
N THR A 206 8.44 -9.85 -12.70
CA THR A 206 7.28 -10.70 -12.99
C THR A 206 6.33 -10.12 -14.05
N ALA A 207 6.65 -8.94 -14.60
CA ALA A 207 5.81 -8.20 -15.55
C ALA A 207 4.36 -7.99 -15.05
N THR A 208 4.21 -7.69 -13.75
CA THR A 208 2.92 -7.45 -13.09
C THR A 208 2.83 -6.02 -12.55
N SER A 209 1.64 -5.61 -12.11
CA SER A 209 1.45 -4.33 -11.41
C SER A 209 2.09 -4.35 -10.01
N GLU A 210 2.42 -3.18 -9.44
CA GLU A 210 2.94 -3.08 -8.07
C GLU A 210 1.97 -3.69 -7.03
N PRO A 211 0.65 -3.43 -7.08
CA PRO A 211 -0.32 -4.09 -6.18
C PRO A 211 -0.33 -5.61 -6.31
N ASP A 212 -0.24 -6.16 -7.53
CA ASP A 212 -0.23 -7.61 -7.75
C ASP A 212 1.04 -8.25 -7.23
N ALA A 213 2.21 -7.65 -7.51
CA ALA A 213 3.48 -8.12 -6.97
C ALA A 213 3.48 -8.11 -5.43
N ARG A 214 2.89 -7.07 -4.81
CA ARG A 214 2.76 -6.96 -3.36
C ARG A 214 1.86 -8.06 -2.79
N ARG A 215 0.72 -8.32 -3.43
CA ARG A 215 -0.21 -9.40 -3.07
C ARG A 215 0.44 -10.77 -3.18
N ARG A 216 1.15 -11.04 -4.29
CA ARG A 216 1.89 -12.28 -4.50
C ARG A 216 2.98 -12.48 -3.45
N ALA A 217 3.75 -11.43 -3.14
CA ALA A 217 4.74 -11.46 -2.08
C ALA A 217 4.11 -11.78 -0.71
N ALA A 218 2.97 -11.19 -0.38
CA ALA A 218 2.29 -11.42 0.89
C ALA A 218 1.89 -12.90 1.07
N PHE A 219 1.29 -13.51 0.07
CA PHE A 219 0.95 -14.94 0.14
C PHE A 219 2.20 -15.84 0.14
N GLY A 220 3.25 -15.49 -0.61
CA GLY A 220 4.52 -16.21 -0.57
C GLY A 220 5.19 -16.15 0.81
N ILE A 221 5.23 -14.99 1.43
CA ILE A 221 5.78 -14.79 2.78
C ILE A 221 4.93 -15.56 3.81
N TYR A 222 3.59 -15.50 3.70
CA TYR A 222 2.70 -16.23 4.59
C TYR A 222 2.89 -17.76 4.45
N ALA A 223 3.01 -18.27 3.23
CA ALA A 223 3.27 -19.68 2.99
C ALA A 223 4.65 -20.13 3.52
N LEU A 224 5.68 -19.28 3.46
CA LEU A 224 6.97 -19.55 4.12
C LEU A 224 6.81 -19.63 5.63
N ALA A 225 5.90 -18.83 6.22
CA ALA A 225 5.63 -18.85 7.64
C ALA A 225 4.96 -20.16 8.09
N ALA A 226 3.98 -20.63 7.35
CA ALA A 226 3.24 -21.85 7.67
C ALA A 226 4.12 -23.12 7.69
N ARG A 227 5.30 -23.08 7.05
CA ARG A 227 6.24 -24.23 7.00
C ARG A 227 7.22 -24.29 8.17
N GLN A 228 7.25 -23.31 9.04
CA GLN A 228 8.20 -23.26 10.16
C GLN A 228 7.45 -23.35 11.48
N GLU A 229 7.74 -24.40 12.25
CA GLU A 229 7.27 -24.56 13.63
C GLU A 229 8.02 -23.58 14.55
N GLY A 230 7.29 -22.73 15.28
CA GLY A 230 7.84 -21.81 16.27
C GLY A 230 6.84 -20.77 16.75
N SER A 231 6.92 -20.35 18.00
CA SER A 231 5.90 -19.55 18.68
C SER A 231 5.89 -18.05 18.33
N THR A 232 6.94 -17.51 17.71
CA THR A 232 7.01 -16.10 17.31
C THR A 232 7.55 -15.98 15.88
N THR A 233 6.70 -15.46 15.00
CA THR A 233 7.07 -15.25 13.60
C THR A 233 7.70 -13.87 13.42
N ASP A 234 8.99 -13.84 13.09
CA ASP A 234 9.65 -12.60 12.62
C ASP A 234 9.27 -12.35 11.15
N TRP A 235 8.26 -11.49 10.95
CA TRP A 235 7.77 -11.17 9.62
C TRP A 235 8.75 -10.34 8.80
N SER A 236 9.57 -9.50 9.43
CA SER A 236 10.58 -8.70 8.75
C SER A 236 11.66 -9.60 8.14
N ALA A 237 12.24 -10.49 8.94
CA ALA A 237 13.24 -11.44 8.46
C ALA A 237 12.70 -12.37 7.36
N ARG A 238 11.43 -12.76 7.43
CA ARG A 238 10.80 -13.58 6.38
C ARG A 238 10.55 -12.81 5.10
N THR A 239 10.17 -11.55 5.21
CA THR A 239 10.02 -10.66 4.06
C THR A 239 11.36 -10.48 3.36
N ASP A 240 12.44 -10.25 4.10
CA ASP A 240 13.79 -10.17 3.55
C ASP A 240 14.16 -11.46 2.83
N ARG A 241 13.94 -12.61 3.48
CA ARG A 241 14.22 -13.92 2.89
C ARG A 241 13.43 -14.18 1.60
N TYR A 242 12.16 -13.79 1.58
CA TYR A 242 11.33 -13.92 0.37
C TYR A 242 11.91 -13.12 -0.79
N PHE A 243 12.23 -11.83 -0.56
CA PHE A 243 12.80 -10.99 -1.61
C PHE A 243 14.19 -11.43 -2.03
N GLU A 244 15.03 -11.91 -1.12
CA GLU A 244 16.32 -12.51 -1.47
C GLU A 244 16.18 -13.68 -2.45
N LEU A 245 15.19 -14.53 -2.26
CA LEU A 245 14.96 -15.70 -3.13
C LEU A 245 14.42 -15.31 -4.51
N HIS A 246 13.62 -14.26 -4.58
CA HIS A 246 12.88 -13.91 -5.80
C HIS A 246 13.50 -12.74 -6.59
N LEU A 247 14.47 -12.02 -6.06
CA LEU A 247 15.15 -10.90 -6.74
C LEU A 247 16.58 -11.22 -7.20
N ARG A 248 17.11 -12.40 -6.88
CA ARG A 248 18.43 -12.89 -7.38
C ARG A 248 18.44 -13.25 -8.85
#